data_06f1048914ea0ea047c786221fda1da8
#
_entry.id   06f1048914ea0ea047c786221fda1da8
#
_cell.length_a   1.000
_cell.length_b   1.000
_cell.length_c   1.000
_cell.angle_alpha   90.00
_cell.angle_beta   90.00
_cell.angle_gamma   90.00
#
_symmetry.space_group_name_H-M   'P 1'
#
loop_
_entity.id
_entity.type
_entity.pdbx_description
1 polymer ?
#
loop_
_entity_poly.entity_id
_entity_poly.type
_entity_poly.pdbx_seq_one_letter_code
_entity_poly.pdbx_strand_id
1 'polypeptide(L)'
;LVVFTGDVVYAKPAETAMRTVLACASSRKIPFVVTFGNHDNEQDKTRAELYDVVRSVPYNIQPDRGEADSPDYVLALQASDSNRDAALLYCMDSHSYSRLPDVKGYAWFTVDQVNWYRSQSAAYTERNGGKPLPALAFFHIPLPEYNQAAADESAILIGTRMEKACAPLLNTGMFAAMKEAGDVMGTFV
;
A
#
# COMPACT_ATOMS: atom_id res chain seq x y z
N LEU A 1 -1.57 -2.83 15.16
CA LEU A 1 -2.02 -2.73 13.77
C LEU A 1 -1.30 -3.76 12.89
N VAL A 2 -2.05 -4.42 12.00
CA VAL A 2 -1.52 -5.29 10.94
C VAL A 2 -1.84 -4.65 9.60
N VAL A 3 -0.86 -4.64 8.67
CA VAL A 3 -1.07 -4.28 7.27
C VAL A 3 -0.80 -5.52 6.43
N PHE A 4 -1.78 -5.95 5.66
CA PHE A 4 -1.63 -7.00 4.65
C PHE A 4 -1.27 -6.32 3.33
N THR A 5 -0.12 -6.66 2.76
CA THR A 5 0.43 -5.95 1.59
C THR A 5 0.10 -6.60 0.25
N GLY A 6 -1.06 -7.22 0.15
CA GLY A 6 -1.58 -7.76 -1.11
C GLY A 6 -1.35 -9.26 -1.29
N ASP A 7 -1.94 -9.79 -2.36
CA ASP A 7 -1.98 -11.21 -2.70
C ASP A 7 -2.44 -12.07 -1.51
N VAL A 8 -3.46 -11.57 -0.81
CA VAL A 8 -4.02 -12.18 0.39
C VAL A 8 -4.77 -13.45 0.03
N VAL A 9 -5.41 -13.46 -1.15
CA VAL A 9 -6.22 -14.61 -1.60
C VAL A 9 -6.01 -14.92 -3.08
N TYR A 10 -5.98 -16.23 -3.38
CA TYR A 10 -6.04 -16.79 -4.73
C TYR A 10 -6.89 -18.07 -4.70
N ALA A 11 -8.15 -17.95 -4.30
CA ALA A 11 -9.03 -19.11 -4.11
C ALA A 11 -10.49 -18.78 -4.43
N LYS A 12 -11.28 -19.81 -4.64
CA LYS A 12 -12.75 -19.72 -4.76
C LYS A 12 -13.42 -20.49 -3.62
N PRO A 13 -14.42 -19.91 -2.95
CA PRO A 13 -14.91 -18.52 -3.08
C PRO A 13 -13.93 -17.53 -2.45
N ALA A 14 -13.59 -16.46 -3.17
CA ALA A 14 -12.60 -15.46 -2.72
C ALA A 14 -13.03 -14.75 -1.42
N GLU A 15 -14.33 -14.48 -1.24
CA GLU A 15 -14.85 -13.90 0.00
C GLU A 15 -14.57 -14.79 1.22
N THR A 16 -14.83 -16.09 1.11
CA THR A 16 -14.59 -17.03 2.21
C THR A 16 -13.12 -17.11 2.56
N ALA A 17 -12.25 -17.17 1.55
CA ALA A 17 -10.82 -17.19 1.73
C ALA A 17 -10.31 -15.90 2.40
N MET A 18 -10.75 -14.74 1.91
CA MET A 18 -10.41 -13.43 2.49
C MET A 18 -10.80 -13.35 3.97
N ARG A 19 -12.05 -13.69 4.31
CA ARG A 19 -12.52 -13.70 5.71
C ARG A 19 -11.71 -14.65 6.58
N THR A 20 -11.30 -15.80 6.05
CA THR A 20 -10.48 -16.79 6.78
C THR A 20 -9.11 -16.23 7.12
N VAL A 21 -8.43 -15.59 6.17
CA VAL A 21 -7.12 -14.97 6.42
C VAL A 21 -7.26 -13.82 7.42
N LEU A 22 -8.23 -12.93 7.22
CA LEU A 22 -8.41 -11.76 8.08
C LEU A 22 -8.86 -12.11 9.50
N ALA A 23 -9.43 -13.31 9.70
CA ALA A 23 -9.78 -13.80 11.04
C ALA A 23 -8.57 -13.92 11.97
N CYS A 24 -7.35 -14.05 11.44
CA CYS A 24 -6.13 -14.10 12.26
C CYS A 24 -5.91 -12.79 13.07
N ALA A 25 -6.25 -11.64 12.50
CA ALA A 25 -6.21 -10.35 13.19
C ALA A 25 -7.53 -10.05 13.92
N SER A 26 -8.66 -10.21 13.23
CA SER A 26 -10.00 -9.89 13.74
C SER A 26 -10.36 -10.65 15.03
N SER A 27 -10.13 -11.97 15.08
CA SER A 27 -10.41 -12.78 16.28
C SER A 27 -9.57 -12.38 17.50
N ARG A 28 -8.43 -11.74 17.27
CA ARG A 28 -7.55 -11.20 18.32
C ARG A 28 -7.83 -9.74 18.64
N LYS A 29 -8.85 -9.16 18.03
CA LYS A 29 -9.20 -7.74 18.18
C LYS A 29 -8.05 -6.80 17.81
N ILE A 30 -7.23 -7.21 16.83
CA ILE A 30 -6.12 -6.40 16.34
C ILE A 30 -6.62 -5.58 15.15
N PRO A 31 -6.53 -4.25 15.21
CA PRO A 31 -6.83 -3.40 14.04
C PRO A 31 -5.99 -3.80 12.83
N PHE A 32 -6.61 -3.81 11.66
CA PHE A 32 -5.91 -4.17 10.42
C PHE A 32 -6.43 -3.41 9.22
N VAL A 33 -5.59 -3.38 8.18
CA VAL A 33 -5.92 -2.91 6.84
C VAL A 33 -5.32 -3.84 5.79
N VAL A 34 -5.81 -3.73 4.55
CA VAL A 34 -5.33 -4.50 3.39
C VAL A 34 -5.05 -3.52 2.25
N THR A 35 -3.88 -3.62 1.63
CA THR A 35 -3.66 -3.16 0.26
C THR A 35 -3.80 -4.38 -0.65
N PHE A 36 -4.38 -4.23 -1.85
CA PHE A 36 -4.58 -5.37 -2.74
C PHE A 36 -3.36 -5.62 -3.63
N GLY A 37 -3.09 -6.90 -3.87
CA GLY A 37 -2.15 -7.37 -4.87
C GLY A 37 -2.83 -7.62 -6.23
N ASN A 38 -2.07 -8.14 -7.18
CA ASN A 38 -2.59 -8.42 -8.52
C ASN A 38 -3.45 -9.70 -8.55
N HIS A 39 -3.24 -10.64 -7.65
CA HIS A 39 -3.98 -11.91 -7.65
C HIS A 39 -5.30 -11.86 -6.89
N ASP A 40 -5.51 -10.93 -5.97
CA ASP A 40 -6.68 -10.92 -5.10
C ASP A 40 -8.02 -10.94 -5.85
N ASN A 41 -8.10 -10.26 -7.00
CA ASN A 41 -9.33 -10.16 -7.80
C ASN A 41 -9.34 -11.03 -9.07
N GLU A 42 -8.48 -12.05 -9.17
CA GLU A 42 -8.44 -12.94 -10.34
C GLU A 42 -9.49 -14.05 -10.32
N GLN A 43 -10.24 -14.21 -9.24
CA GLN A 43 -11.16 -15.32 -9.08
C GLN A 43 -12.62 -14.89 -9.32
N ASP A 44 -13.46 -14.94 -8.32
CA ASP A 44 -14.91 -14.76 -8.43
C ASP A 44 -15.41 -13.45 -7.78
N LYS A 45 -14.51 -12.55 -7.43
CA LYS A 45 -14.81 -11.25 -6.86
C LYS A 45 -14.00 -10.16 -7.53
N THR A 46 -14.65 -9.02 -7.77
CA THR A 46 -13.97 -7.79 -8.17
C THR A 46 -13.21 -7.17 -7.00
N ARG A 47 -12.27 -6.27 -7.30
CA ARG A 47 -11.51 -5.51 -6.29
C ARG A 47 -12.43 -4.71 -5.37
N ALA A 48 -13.44 -4.04 -5.94
CA ALA A 48 -14.45 -3.31 -5.17
C ALA A 48 -15.24 -4.20 -4.21
N GLU A 49 -15.72 -5.36 -4.69
CA GLU A 49 -16.44 -6.32 -3.84
C GLU A 49 -15.54 -6.84 -2.71
N LEU A 50 -14.27 -7.15 -2.99
CA LEU A 50 -13.32 -7.59 -1.96
C LEU A 50 -13.01 -6.48 -0.96
N TYR A 51 -12.93 -5.23 -1.40
CA TYR A 51 -12.76 -4.09 -0.49
C TYR A 51 -13.94 -3.98 0.49
N ASP A 52 -15.16 -4.13 -0.01
CA ASP A 52 -16.37 -4.13 0.82
C ASP A 52 -16.40 -5.33 1.78
N VAL A 53 -15.96 -6.52 1.34
CA VAL A 53 -15.77 -7.70 2.21
C VAL A 53 -14.78 -7.40 3.32
N VAL A 54 -13.61 -6.87 3.00
CA VAL A 54 -12.55 -6.53 3.97
C VAL A 54 -13.08 -5.53 5.01
N ARG A 55 -13.78 -4.48 4.57
CA ARG A 55 -14.36 -3.47 5.48
C ARG A 55 -15.44 -4.05 6.40
N SER A 56 -16.16 -5.07 5.96
CA SER A 56 -17.19 -5.73 6.79
C SER A 56 -16.62 -6.60 7.91
N VAL A 57 -15.32 -6.91 7.89
CA VAL A 57 -14.68 -7.71 8.94
C VAL A 57 -14.39 -6.85 10.17
N PRO A 58 -14.78 -7.29 11.38
CA PRO A 58 -14.53 -6.51 12.60
C PRO A 58 -13.05 -6.16 12.79
N TYR A 59 -12.79 -4.98 13.31
CA TYR A 59 -11.45 -4.38 13.52
C TYR A 59 -10.72 -3.97 12.23
N ASN A 60 -11.36 -4.05 11.07
CA ASN A 60 -10.86 -3.33 9.90
C ASN A 60 -11.03 -1.82 10.13
N ILE A 61 -10.00 -1.05 9.77
CA ILE A 61 -9.97 0.41 9.93
C ILE A 61 -9.78 1.17 8.62
N GLN A 62 -9.97 0.49 7.47
CA GLN A 62 -9.93 1.14 6.16
C GLN A 62 -11.09 2.15 6.03
N PRO A 63 -10.86 3.28 5.34
CA PRO A 63 -11.90 4.24 5.04
C PRO A 63 -12.95 3.66 4.08
N ASP A 64 -14.02 4.41 3.84
CA ASP A 64 -14.96 4.10 2.78
C ASP A 64 -14.27 4.28 1.43
N ARG A 65 -14.53 3.36 0.48
CA ARG A 65 -13.93 3.44 -0.84
C ARG A 65 -14.55 4.49 -1.76
N GLY A 66 -15.75 4.97 -1.43
CA GLY A 66 -16.51 5.83 -2.33
C GLY A 66 -16.78 5.14 -3.67
N GLU A 67 -16.39 5.78 -4.76
CA GLU A 67 -16.54 5.26 -6.13
C GLU A 67 -15.29 4.47 -6.59
N ALA A 68 -14.20 4.50 -5.86
CA ALA A 68 -12.97 3.77 -6.21
C ALA A 68 -13.11 2.27 -5.99
N ASP A 69 -12.42 1.46 -6.79
CA ASP A 69 -12.32 0.02 -6.57
C ASP A 69 -11.50 -0.30 -5.32
N SER A 70 -10.40 0.42 -5.12
CA SER A 70 -9.54 0.38 -3.95
C SER A 70 -8.84 1.75 -3.82
N PRO A 71 -9.23 2.58 -2.84
CA PRO A 71 -8.66 3.92 -2.70
C PRO A 71 -7.28 3.90 -2.08
N ASP A 72 -6.48 4.92 -2.42
CA ASP A 72 -5.32 5.30 -1.62
C ASP A 72 -5.78 6.06 -0.36
N TYR A 73 -5.14 5.82 0.77
CA TYR A 73 -5.47 6.51 2.02
C TYR A 73 -4.28 6.63 2.97
N VAL A 74 -4.41 7.54 3.91
CA VAL A 74 -3.43 7.76 4.98
C VAL A 74 -4.07 7.42 6.32
N LEU A 75 -3.37 6.65 7.13
CA LEU A 75 -3.69 6.46 8.54
C LEU A 75 -2.70 7.28 9.37
N ALA A 76 -3.22 8.23 10.14
CA ALA A 76 -2.41 8.99 11.08
C ALA A 76 -2.35 8.26 12.43
N LEU A 77 -1.15 8.02 12.92
CA LEU A 77 -0.91 7.48 14.25
C LEU A 77 -0.73 8.63 15.22
N GLN A 78 -1.59 8.69 16.24
CA GLN A 78 -1.51 9.70 17.26
C GLN A 78 -0.43 9.40 18.30
N ALA A 79 0.15 10.44 18.87
CA ALA A 79 1.06 10.33 19.99
C ALA A 79 0.31 9.78 21.23
N SER A 80 0.99 9.01 22.07
CA SER A 80 0.38 8.41 23.25
C SER A 80 0.02 9.41 24.35
N ASP A 81 0.58 10.61 24.29
CA ASP A 81 0.45 11.68 25.30
C ASP A 81 -0.42 12.86 24.84
N SER A 82 -0.88 12.86 23.60
CA SER A 82 -1.65 13.97 23.00
C SER A 82 -2.43 13.53 21.77
N ASN A 83 -3.34 14.38 21.31
CA ASN A 83 -4.08 14.16 20.04
C ASN A 83 -3.27 14.59 18.79
N ARG A 84 -1.97 14.78 18.92
CA ARG A 84 -1.09 15.17 17.82
C ARG A 84 -0.73 13.95 16.97
N ASP A 85 -0.75 14.11 15.65
CA ASP A 85 -0.23 13.09 14.74
C ASP A 85 1.28 12.91 14.98
N ALA A 86 1.72 11.67 15.14
CA ALA A 86 3.12 11.32 15.41
C ALA A 86 3.78 10.59 14.24
N ALA A 87 3.02 9.86 13.44
CA ALA A 87 3.51 9.15 12.26
C ALA A 87 2.37 8.89 11.28
N LEU A 88 2.71 8.60 10.02
CA LEU A 88 1.77 8.34 8.96
C LEU A 88 1.99 6.94 8.35
N LEU A 89 0.89 6.29 7.95
CA LEU A 89 0.91 5.08 7.14
C LEU A 89 0.19 5.37 5.83
N TYR A 90 0.93 5.43 4.73
CA TYR A 90 0.39 5.52 3.38
C TYR A 90 0.03 4.12 2.91
N CYS A 91 -1.24 3.84 2.73
CA CYS A 91 -1.73 2.58 2.17
C CYS A 91 -2.21 2.87 0.74
N MET A 92 -1.51 2.32 -0.25
CA MET A 92 -1.72 2.70 -1.64
C MET A 92 -2.02 1.48 -2.50
N ASP A 93 -2.96 1.64 -3.43
CA ASP A 93 -3.25 0.63 -4.44
C ASP A 93 -2.26 0.73 -5.60
N SER A 94 -1.34 -0.22 -5.68
CA SER A 94 -0.39 -0.32 -6.80
C SER A 94 -0.99 -0.97 -8.05
N HIS A 95 -2.29 -1.18 -8.06
CA HIS A 95 -3.04 -1.83 -9.14
C HIS A 95 -2.68 -3.31 -9.34
N SER A 96 -2.88 -3.81 -10.57
CA SER A 96 -2.68 -5.21 -10.94
C SER A 96 -1.75 -5.30 -12.16
N TYR A 97 -2.32 -5.46 -13.35
CA TYR A 97 -1.58 -5.55 -14.61
C TYR A 97 -1.77 -4.33 -15.48
N SER A 98 -0.79 -4.05 -16.36
CA SER A 98 -0.90 -2.98 -17.34
C SER A 98 -2.11 -3.17 -18.25
N ARG A 99 -2.84 -2.07 -18.49
CA ARG A 99 -3.95 -2.02 -19.47
C ARG A 99 -3.52 -1.40 -20.80
N LEU A 100 -2.26 -0.99 -20.93
CA LEU A 100 -1.73 -0.44 -22.18
C LEU A 100 -1.29 -1.59 -23.11
N PRO A 101 -1.72 -1.62 -24.38
CA PRO A 101 -1.40 -2.72 -25.29
C PRO A 101 0.10 -2.96 -25.50
N ASP A 102 0.87 -1.88 -25.50
CA ASP A 102 2.31 -1.90 -25.78
C ASP A 102 3.17 -2.00 -24.51
N VAL A 103 2.57 -2.00 -23.32
CA VAL A 103 3.25 -2.13 -22.03
C VAL A 103 2.78 -3.39 -21.35
N LYS A 104 3.61 -4.41 -21.32
CA LYS A 104 3.30 -5.70 -20.68
C LYS A 104 3.73 -5.72 -19.21
N GLY A 105 3.17 -6.66 -18.46
CA GLY A 105 3.49 -6.89 -17.08
C GLY A 105 2.62 -6.07 -16.12
N TYR A 106 3.19 -5.64 -15.03
CA TYR A 106 2.46 -4.99 -13.94
C TYR A 106 2.08 -3.55 -14.26
N ALA A 107 1.00 -3.08 -13.65
CA ALA A 107 0.64 -1.68 -13.60
C ALA A 107 1.61 -0.91 -12.68
N TRP A 108 1.46 0.39 -12.62
CA TRP A 108 2.32 1.31 -11.88
C TRP A 108 1.45 2.36 -11.19
N PHE A 109 2.02 3.07 -10.25
CA PHE A 109 1.36 4.26 -9.69
C PHE A 109 1.11 5.28 -10.79
N THR A 110 -0.11 5.77 -10.87
CA THR A 110 -0.46 6.82 -11.83
C THR A 110 0.12 8.17 -11.42
N VAL A 111 0.17 9.11 -12.36
CA VAL A 111 0.55 10.50 -12.06
C VAL A 111 -0.38 11.11 -11.01
N ASP A 112 -1.67 10.78 -11.06
CA ASP A 112 -2.66 11.27 -10.09
C ASP A 112 -2.38 10.74 -8.67
N GLN A 113 -1.95 9.47 -8.53
CA GLN A 113 -1.54 8.92 -7.25
C GLN A 113 -0.25 9.57 -6.72
N VAL A 114 0.72 9.87 -7.59
CA VAL A 114 1.93 10.62 -7.20
C VAL A 114 1.55 12.02 -6.71
N ASN A 115 0.65 12.71 -7.41
CA ASN A 115 0.14 14.03 -7.01
C ASN A 115 -0.67 13.96 -5.70
N TRP A 116 -1.49 12.92 -5.54
CA TRP A 116 -2.22 12.66 -4.30
C TRP A 116 -1.25 12.48 -3.13
N TYR A 117 -0.22 11.64 -3.27
CA TYR A 117 0.80 11.45 -2.24
C TYR A 117 1.47 12.78 -1.87
N ARG A 118 1.93 13.56 -2.87
CA ARG A 118 2.54 14.88 -2.64
C ARG A 118 1.62 15.82 -1.87
N SER A 119 0.34 15.83 -2.23
CA SER A 119 -0.67 16.67 -1.57
C SER A 119 -0.89 16.26 -0.11
N GLN A 120 -0.97 14.94 0.16
CA GLN A 120 -1.12 14.42 1.52
C GLN A 120 0.11 14.77 2.37
N SER A 121 1.31 14.47 1.88
CA SER A 121 2.56 14.75 2.57
C SER A 121 2.72 16.24 2.89
N ALA A 122 2.44 17.12 1.93
CA ALA A 122 2.49 18.56 2.13
C ALA A 122 1.48 19.03 3.20
N ALA A 123 0.24 18.53 3.16
CA ALA A 123 -0.79 18.90 4.12
C ALA A 123 -0.45 18.45 5.56
N TYR A 124 0.10 17.26 5.73
CA TYR A 124 0.56 16.79 7.05
C TYR A 124 1.79 17.54 7.53
N THR A 125 2.71 17.87 6.64
CA THR A 125 3.89 18.69 6.93
C THR A 125 3.51 20.09 7.40
N GLU A 126 2.56 20.74 6.70
CA GLU A 126 2.03 22.05 7.09
C GLU A 126 1.38 22.02 8.47
N ARG A 127 0.50 21.03 8.73
CA ARG A 127 -0.13 20.85 10.05
C ARG A 127 0.86 20.57 11.16
N ASN A 128 2.00 20.00 10.85
CA ASN A 128 3.09 19.74 11.79
C ASN A 128 4.12 20.89 11.87
N GLY A 129 3.74 22.11 11.52
CA GLY A 129 4.58 23.30 11.61
C GLY A 129 5.74 23.31 10.61
N GLY A 130 5.53 22.78 9.41
CA GLY A 130 6.52 22.75 8.33
C GLY A 130 7.55 21.63 8.44
N LYS A 131 7.35 20.66 9.33
CA LYS A 131 8.25 19.50 9.48
C LYS A 131 7.54 18.23 9.01
N PRO A 132 8.14 17.44 8.09
CA PRO A 132 7.59 16.15 7.71
C PRO A 132 7.39 15.23 8.93
N LEU A 133 6.25 14.52 8.96
CA LEU A 133 6.05 13.46 9.94
C LEU A 133 6.70 12.17 9.42
N PRO A 134 7.32 11.37 10.29
CA PRO A 134 7.85 10.07 9.87
C PRO A 134 6.72 9.20 9.32
N ALA A 135 6.94 8.57 8.18
CA ALA A 135 5.92 7.78 7.51
C ALA A 135 6.47 6.43 7.01
N LEU A 136 5.55 5.47 6.89
CA LEU A 136 5.77 4.21 6.19
C LEU A 136 4.78 4.11 5.03
N ALA A 137 5.20 3.52 3.92
CA ALA A 137 4.32 3.29 2.77
C ALA A 137 4.14 1.80 2.50
N PHE A 138 2.89 1.40 2.24
CA PHE A 138 2.46 0.03 2.04
C PHE A 138 1.75 -0.08 0.69
N PHE A 139 2.20 -1.00 -0.14
CA PHE A 139 1.62 -1.32 -1.45
C PHE A 139 2.11 -2.70 -1.89
N HIS A 140 1.62 -3.24 -3.00
CA HIS A 140 1.96 -4.60 -3.40
C HIS A 140 2.99 -4.67 -4.52
N ILE A 141 2.72 -4.01 -5.67
CA ILE A 141 3.66 -4.03 -6.80
C ILE A 141 4.86 -3.14 -6.48
N PRO A 142 6.08 -3.69 -6.38
CA PRO A 142 7.27 -2.95 -5.98
C PRO A 142 7.64 -1.86 -6.99
N LEU A 143 8.24 -0.78 -6.50
CA LEU A 143 8.80 0.26 -7.36
C LEU A 143 10.02 -0.26 -8.13
N PRO A 144 10.31 0.26 -9.35
CA PRO A 144 11.49 -0.14 -10.12
C PRO A 144 12.82 0.01 -9.34
N GLU A 145 12.87 0.95 -8.42
CA GLU A 145 14.03 1.26 -7.57
C GLU A 145 14.40 0.10 -6.61
N TYR A 146 13.48 -0.81 -6.29
CA TYR A 146 13.82 -2.03 -5.54
C TYR A 146 14.88 -2.89 -6.24
N ASN A 147 14.80 -2.99 -7.59
CA ASN A 147 15.80 -3.72 -8.36
C ASN A 147 17.13 -2.96 -8.43
N GLN A 148 17.10 -1.62 -8.44
CA GLN A 148 18.30 -0.79 -8.41
C GLN A 148 19.00 -0.93 -7.05
N ALA A 149 18.27 -0.80 -5.94
CA ALA A 149 18.81 -0.98 -4.60
C ALA A 149 19.40 -2.38 -4.38
N ALA A 150 18.77 -3.41 -4.93
CA ALA A 150 19.27 -4.78 -4.83
C ALA A 150 20.51 -5.08 -5.70
N ALA A 151 20.80 -4.22 -6.67
CA ALA A 151 22.01 -4.29 -7.50
C ALA A 151 23.14 -3.37 -6.99
N ASP A 152 22.86 -2.52 -6.03
CA ASP A 152 23.82 -1.59 -5.44
C ASP A 152 24.67 -2.34 -4.38
N GLU A 153 25.96 -2.49 -4.65
CA GLU A 153 26.91 -3.16 -3.75
C GLU A 153 27.09 -2.45 -2.40
N SER A 154 26.74 -1.18 -2.32
CA SER A 154 26.75 -0.41 -1.07
C SER A 154 25.49 -0.61 -0.22
N ALA A 155 24.43 -1.18 -0.78
CA ALA A 155 23.19 -1.47 -0.07
C ALA A 155 23.36 -2.69 0.86
N ILE A 156 22.77 -2.60 2.04
CA ILE A 156 22.80 -3.71 3.01
C ILE A 156 21.57 -4.59 2.76
N LEU A 157 21.79 -5.82 2.31
CA LEU A 157 20.75 -6.83 2.21
C LEU A 157 20.71 -7.67 3.49
N ILE A 158 19.58 -7.65 4.18
CA ILE A 158 19.34 -8.51 5.35
C ILE A 158 18.28 -9.55 4.97
N GLY A 159 18.64 -10.82 5.10
CA GLY A 159 17.78 -11.94 4.73
C GLY A 159 18.13 -12.52 3.36
N THR A 160 17.18 -13.24 2.76
CA THR A 160 17.36 -13.92 1.48
C THR A 160 16.39 -13.35 0.44
N ARG A 161 16.93 -12.89 -0.67
CA ARG A 161 16.12 -12.50 -1.83
C ARG A 161 15.97 -13.71 -2.74
N MET A 162 14.76 -14.23 -2.88
CA MET A 162 14.47 -15.44 -3.66
C MET A 162 14.31 -15.14 -5.15
N GLU A 163 13.86 -13.92 -5.51
CA GLU A 163 13.63 -13.53 -6.91
C GLU A 163 13.89 -12.05 -7.14
N LYS A 164 13.91 -11.64 -8.40
CA LYS A 164 13.94 -10.23 -8.78
C LYS A 164 12.60 -9.59 -8.45
N ALA A 165 12.61 -8.33 -7.98
CA ALA A 165 11.38 -7.60 -7.73
C ALA A 165 10.55 -7.45 -9.01
N CYS A 166 9.27 -7.84 -8.93
CA CYS A 166 8.30 -7.82 -10.04
C CYS A 166 7.77 -6.40 -10.28
N ALA A 167 8.67 -5.48 -10.57
CA ALA A 167 8.36 -4.07 -10.78
C ALA A 167 7.80 -3.78 -12.19
N PRO A 168 6.99 -2.71 -12.34
CA PRO A 168 6.45 -2.30 -13.62
C PRO A 168 7.55 -1.78 -14.57
N LEU A 169 7.23 -1.77 -15.86
CA LEU A 169 8.12 -1.18 -16.88
C LEU A 169 8.09 0.35 -16.88
N LEU A 170 6.95 0.94 -16.51
CA LEU A 170 6.79 2.39 -16.43
C LEU A 170 7.01 2.86 -14.99
N ASN A 171 7.61 4.05 -14.88
CA ASN A 171 7.87 4.72 -13.61
C ASN A 171 7.39 6.17 -13.69
N THR A 172 6.43 6.53 -12.88
CA THR A 172 5.85 7.87 -12.81
C THR A 172 6.47 8.77 -11.74
N GLY A 173 7.51 8.27 -11.04
CA GLY A 173 8.30 9.05 -10.09
C GLY A 173 7.79 9.01 -8.65
N MET A 174 7.08 7.98 -8.22
CA MET A 174 6.64 7.84 -6.83
C MET A 174 7.83 7.84 -5.85
N PHE A 175 8.90 7.11 -6.16
CA PHE A 175 10.12 7.13 -5.34
C PHE A 175 10.73 8.53 -5.23
N ALA A 176 10.82 9.25 -6.35
CA ALA A 176 11.33 10.63 -6.35
C ALA A 176 10.45 11.53 -5.49
N ALA A 177 9.11 11.39 -5.58
CA ALA A 177 8.18 12.15 -4.75
C ALA A 177 8.41 11.90 -3.25
N MET A 178 8.58 10.63 -2.84
CA MET A 178 8.87 10.26 -1.44
C MET A 178 10.20 10.83 -0.97
N LYS A 179 11.22 10.80 -1.82
CA LYS A 179 12.54 11.38 -1.49
C LYS A 179 12.52 12.90 -1.34
N GLU A 180 11.77 13.58 -2.20
CA GLU A 180 11.62 15.04 -2.14
C GLU A 180 10.82 15.47 -0.91
N ALA A 181 9.75 14.75 -0.56
CA ALA A 181 8.92 15.02 0.61
C ALA A 181 9.67 14.76 1.93
N GLY A 182 10.54 13.75 1.95
CA GLY A 182 11.40 13.43 3.08
C GLY A 182 10.68 12.84 4.30
N ASP A 183 9.43 12.37 4.14
CA ASP A 183 8.62 11.81 5.22
C ASP A 183 8.69 10.27 5.24
N VAL A 184 8.74 9.60 4.09
CA VAL A 184 8.74 8.13 4.01
C VAL A 184 10.10 7.56 4.38
N MET A 185 10.15 6.83 5.50
CA MET A 185 11.34 6.18 6.03
C MET A 185 11.52 4.75 5.53
N GLY A 186 10.44 4.11 5.08
CA GLY A 186 10.45 2.72 4.60
C GLY A 186 9.21 2.39 3.79
N THR A 187 9.38 1.44 2.86
CA THR A 187 8.32 0.91 2.02
C THR A 187 8.20 -0.60 2.21
N PHE A 188 6.97 -1.10 2.20
CA PHE A 188 6.63 -2.52 2.38
C PHE A 188 5.78 -2.99 1.21
N VAL A 189 6.18 -4.09 0.59
CA VAL A 189 5.53 -4.68 -0.58
C VAL A 189 5.24 -6.16 -0.35
#